data_b6643c51b9866dbd5c943f876131a631
#
_entry.id   b6643c51b9866dbd5c943f876131a631
#
_cell.length_a   1.000
_cell.length_b   1.000
_cell.length_c   1.000
_cell.angle_alpha   90.00
_cell.angle_beta   90.00
_cell.angle_gamma   90.00
#
_symmetry.space_group_name_H-M   'P 1'
#
loop_
_entity.id
_entity.type
_entity.pdbx_description
1 polymer ?
#
loop_
_entity_poly.entity_id
_entity_poly.type
_entity_poly.pdbx_seq_one_letter_code
_entity_poly.pdbx_strand_id
1 'polypeptide(L)'
;LLRFAATQRGICPERLTLADIDRAFVEDFLLWLETVQGNCVSTRNHRLAGIHAFFRYLQNEKPDMMLHCQQILSIPVKKTVKPTVNYLTADAVKLILAMPDISTVYGMRDLALLSLLYDTGARVSEIIYLKPKDLHLAAPSVVSLLGKGRKSRQCPLSLEMTNLLME
;
A
#
# COMPACT_ATOMS: atom_id res chain seq x y z
N LEU A 1 -13.06 8.90 -11.47
CA LEU A 1 -13.29 9.70 -12.67
C LEU A 1 -14.76 9.61 -13.09
N LEU A 2 -15.37 8.41 -13.26
CA LEU A 2 -16.76 8.23 -13.64
C LEU A 2 -17.74 8.92 -12.67
N ARG A 3 -17.50 8.81 -11.34
CA ARG A 3 -18.30 9.51 -10.35
C ARG A 3 -18.23 11.04 -10.52
N PHE A 4 -17.04 11.58 -10.80
CA PHE A 4 -16.86 13.01 -11.09
C PHE A 4 -17.65 13.43 -12.34
N ALA A 5 -17.56 12.67 -13.43
CA ALA A 5 -18.34 12.92 -14.66
C ALA A 5 -19.85 13.01 -14.37
N ALA A 6 -20.39 12.06 -13.59
CA ALA A 6 -21.79 12.03 -13.25
C ALA A 6 -22.22 13.19 -12.33
N THR A 7 -21.44 13.45 -11.24
CA THR A 7 -21.84 14.39 -10.18
C THR A 7 -21.50 15.84 -10.49
N GLN A 8 -20.42 16.12 -11.23
CA GLN A 8 -19.93 17.48 -11.47
C GLN A 8 -20.19 17.96 -12.91
N ARG A 9 -20.31 17.03 -13.86
CA ARG A 9 -20.52 17.33 -15.28
C ARG A 9 -21.88 16.89 -15.80
N GLY A 10 -22.66 16.14 -15.00
CA GLY A 10 -23.96 15.61 -15.41
C GLY A 10 -23.87 14.58 -16.56
N ILE A 11 -22.67 14.04 -16.82
CA ILE A 11 -22.43 13.08 -17.89
C ILE A 11 -22.64 11.68 -17.33
N CYS A 12 -23.64 10.96 -17.86
CA CYS A 12 -23.85 9.57 -17.50
C CYS A 12 -22.62 8.71 -17.90
N PRO A 13 -22.14 7.82 -17.03
CA PRO A 13 -20.93 7.01 -17.32
C PRO A 13 -20.99 6.25 -18.66
N GLU A 14 -22.18 5.78 -19.06
CA GLU A 14 -22.38 5.03 -20.31
C GLU A 14 -22.27 5.93 -21.57
N ARG A 15 -22.38 7.25 -21.40
CA ARG A 15 -22.29 8.23 -22.48
C ARG A 15 -20.95 8.94 -22.52
N LEU A 16 -20.08 8.70 -21.54
CA LEU A 16 -18.76 9.33 -21.47
C LEU A 16 -17.86 8.75 -22.57
N THR A 17 -17.45 9.59 -23.50
CA THR A 17 -16.53 9.21 -24.58
C THR A 17 -15.08 9.61 -24.28
N LEU A 18 -14.15 9.08 -25.06
CA LEU A 18 -12.73 9.47 -24.93
C LEU A 18 -12.49 10.95 -25.27
N ALA A 19 -13.31 11.51 -26.15
CA ALA A 19 -13.21 12.92 -26.53
C ALA A 19 -13.65 13.86 -25.40
N ASP A 20 -14.56 13.43 -24.54
CA ASP A 20 -15.02 14.20 -23.38
C ASP A 20 -13.97 14.28 -22.27
N ILE A 21 -13.00 13.34 -22.25
CA ILE A 21 -11.93 13.28 -21.26
C ILE A 21 -10.72 14.03 -21.83
N ASP A 22 -10.83 15.32 -21.95
CA ASP A 22 -9.74 16.20 -22.37
C ASP A 22 -8.84 16.60 -21.16
N ARG A 23 -7.81 17.43 -21.46
CA ARG A 23 -6.91 17.93 -20.43
C ARG A 23 -7.65 18.71 -19.35
N ALA A 24 -8.58 19.58 -19.73
CA ALA A 24 -9.34 20.41 -18.79
C ALA A 24 -10.23 19.55 -17.88
N PHE A 25 -10.89 18.53 -18.44
CA PHE A 25 -11.66 17.58 -17.66
C PHE A 25 -10.80 16.86 -16.62
N VAL A 26 -9.60 16.43 -16.98
CA VAL A 26 -8.69 15.75 -16.04
C VAL A 26 -8.18 16.72 -14.97
N GLU A 27 -7.83 17.96 -15.33
CA GLU A 27 -7.38 18.99 -14.37
C GLU A 27 -8.50 19.31 -13.36
N ASP A 28 -9.74 19.48 -13.81
CA ASP A 28 -10.92 19.70 -12.95
C ASP A 28 -11.22 18.50 -12.05
N PHE A 29 -11.10 17.28 -12.57
CA PHE A 29 -11.21 16.08 -11.76
C PHE A 29 -10.16 16.04 -10.63
N LEU A 30 -8.92 16.39 -10.93
CA LEU A 30 -7.84 16.42 -9.95
C LEU A 30 -8.06 17.52 -8.90
N LEU A 31 -8.57 18.68 -9.31
CA LEU A 31 -8.96 19.76 -8.41
C LEU A 31 -10.11 19.34 -7.49
N TRP A 32 -11.14 18.70 -8.05
CA TRP A 32 -12.28 18.18 -7.29
C TRP A 32 -11.85 17.15 -6.23
N LEU A 33 -10.87 16.29 -6.55
CA LEU A 33 -10.32 15.34 -5.57
C LEU A 33 -9.71 16.06 -4.36
N GLU A 34 -9.03 17.18 -4.57
CA GLU A 34 -8.40 17.94 -3.47
C GLU A 34 -9.42 18.78 -2.70
N THR A 35 -10.28 19.53 -3.42
CA THR A 35 -11.15 20.54 -2.80
C THR A 35 -12.45 19.98 -2.23
N VAL A 36 -13.08 19.04 -2.95
CA VAL A 36 -14.39 18.49 -2.57
C VAL A 36 -14.26 17.16 -1.82
N GLN A 37 -13.33 16.30 -2.28
CA GLN A 37 -13.15 14.99 -1.64
C GLN A 37 -12.11 15.02 -0.50
N GLY A 38 -11.42 16.14 -0.28
CA GLY A 38 -10.43 16.29 0.79
C GLY A 38 -9.21 15.38 0.65
N ASN A 39 -8.91 14.90 -0.56
CA ASN A 39 -7.78 14.00 -0.77
C ASN A 39 -6.44 14.73 -0.71
N CYS A 40 -5.43 14.09 -0.12
CA CYS A 40 -4.07 14.62 -0.12
C CYS A 40 -3.44 14.58 -1.51
N VAL A 41 -2.39 15.40 -1.72
CA VAL A 41 -1.66 15.50 -2.99
C VAL A 41 -1.11 14.14 -3.47
N SER A 42 -0.71 13.27 -2.55
CA SER A 42 -0.25 11.91 -2.90
C SER A 42 -1.36 11.10 -3.56
N THR A 43 -2.57 11.10 -3.00
CA THR A 43 -3.74 10.42 -3.58
C THR A 43 -4.11 11.01 -4.94
N ARG A 44 -4.11 12.35 -5.07
CA ARG A 44 -4.31 13.05 -6.35
C ARG A 44 -3.30 12.57 -7.40
N ASN A 45 -2.03 12.50 -7.05
CA ASN A 45 -0.97 12.05 -7.95
C ASN A 45 -1.10 10.58 -8.34
N HIS A 46 -1.51 9.70 -7.42
CA HIS A 46 -1.82 8.31 -7.75
C HIS A 46 -2.96 8.18 -8.77
N ARG A 47 -4.01 9.01 -8.66
CA ARG A 47 -5.08 9.02 -9.66
C ARG A 47 -4.60 9.51 -11.00
N LEU A 48 -3.76 10.57 -11.04
CA LEU A 48 -3.14 11.04 -12.27
C LEU A 48 -2.25 9.97 -12.90
N ALA A 49 -1.45 9.25 -12.11
CA ALA A 49 -0.62 8.16 -12.63
C ALA A 49 -1.45 7.07 -13.32
N GLY A 50 -2.62 6.70 -12.76
CA GLY A 50 -3.54 5.77 -13.41
C GLY A 50 -4.11 6.30 -14.73
N ILE A 51 -4.47 7.60 -14.78
CA ILE A 51 -4.91 8.26 -16.02
C ILE A 51 -3.78 8.26 -17.04
N HIS A 52 -2.57 8.65 -16.65
CA HIS A 52 -1.40 8.62 -17.55
C HIS A 52 -1.10 7.22 -18.10
N ALA A 53 -1.22 6.16 -17.27
CA ALA A 53 -1.03 4.79 -17.72
C ALA A 53 -2.05 4.40 -18.81
N PHE A 54 -3.33 4.78 -18.61
CA PHE A 54 -4.38 4.54 -19.58
C PHE A 54 -4.14 5.29 -20.90
N PHE A 55 -3.79 6.59 -20.85
CA PHE A 55 -3.56 7.38 -22.07
C PHE A 55 -2.25 7.01 -22.78
N ARG A 56 -1.23 6.48 -22.08
CA ARG A 56 -0.06 5.86 -22.73
C ARG A 56 -0.45 4.59 -23.50
N TYR A 57 -1.29 3.74 -22.92
CA TYR A 57 -1.80 2.58 -23.62
C TYR A 57 -2.65 3.00 -24.83
N LEU A 58 -3.57 3.94 -24.66
CA LEU A 58 -4.44 4.44 -25.72
C LEU A 58 -3.66 5.05 -26.90
N GLN A 59 -2.57 5.75 -26.63
CA GLN A 59 -1.70 6.34 -27.65
C GLN A 59 -1.11 5.28 -28.60
N ASN A 60 -0.84 4.07 -28.10
CA ASN A 60 -0.34 2.96 -28.91
C ASN A 60 -1.46 2.30 -29.71
N GLU A 61 -2.65 2.18 -29.13
CA GLU A 61 -3.80 1.51 -29.77
C GLU A 61 -4.51 2.41 -30.78
N LYS A 62 -4.47 3.75 -30.58
CA LYS A 62 -5.15 4.73 -31.42
C LYS A 62 -4.22 5.89 -31.78
N PRO A 63 -3.37 5.72 -32.82
CA PRO A 63 -2.43 6.78 -33.25
C PRO A 63 -3.10 8.09 -33.67
N ASP A 64 -4.34 8.03 -34.17
CA ASP A 64 -5.16 9.20 -34.52
C ASP A 64 -5.46 10.11 -33.32
N MET A 65 -5.45 9.58 -32.11
CA MET A 65 -5.63 10.34 -30.86
C MET A 65 -4.32 10.79 -30.20
N MET A 66 -3.18 10.67 -30.87
CA MET A 66 -1.87 10.92 -30.27
C MET A 66 -1.76 12.33 -29.65
N LEU A 67 -2.20 13.37 -30.36
CA LEU A 67 -2.14 14.74 -29.84
C LEU A 67 -3.00 14.92 -28.57
N HIS A 68 -4.20 14.37 -28.60
CA HIS A 68 -5.11 14.36 -27.45
C HIS A 68 -4.47 13.66 -26.22
N CYS A 69 -3.88 12.49 -26.45
CA CYS A 69 -3.17 11.75 -25.39
C CYS A 69 -1.98 12.55 -24.83
N GLN A 70 -1.18 13.19 -25.71
CA GLN A 70 -0.03 13.99 -25.28
C GLN A 70 -0.44 15.19 -24.42
N GLN A 71 -1.54 15.86 -24.72
CA GLN A 71 -2.06 16.96 -23.91
C GLN A 71 -2.37 16.50 -22.48
N ILE A 72 -2.99 15.33 -22.30
CA ILE A 72 -3.27 14.77 -20.97
C ILE A 72 -2.00 14.31 -20.28
N LEU A 73 -1.09 13.65 -21.00
CA LEU A 73 0.18 13.18 -20.47
C LEU A 73 1.11 14.31 -20.03
N SER A 74 0.90 15.53 -20.56
CA SER A 74 1.66 16.72 -20.16
C SER A 74 1.23 17.32 -18.80
N ILE A 75 0.14 16.84 -18.18
CA ILE A 75 -0.32 17.32 -16.87
C ILE A 75 0.73 16.98 -15.80
N PRO A 76 1.27 17.99 -15.08
CA PRO A 76 2.37 17.75 -14.17
C PRO A 76 1.91 17.08 -12.87
N VAL A 77 2.78 16.27 -12.32
CA VAL A 77 2.65 15.72 -10.98
C VAL A 77 2.98 16.81 -9.95
N LYS A 78 2.14 17.02 -8.95
CA LYS A 78 2.41 17.99 -7.87
C LYS A 78 3.53 17.46 -6.96
N LYS A 79 4.44 18.34 -6.53
CA LYS A 79 5.44 17.99 -5.52
C LYS A 79 4.76 17.64 -4.21
N THR A 80 5.20 16.53 -3.60
CA THR A 80 4.76 16.08 -2.28
C THR A 80 5.92 16.19 -1.30
N VAL A 81 5.64 16.74 -0.13
CA VAL A 81 6.58 16.65 0.98
C VAL A 81 6.51 15.21 1.50
N LYS A 82 7.65 14.51 1.48
CA LYS A 82 7.73 13.21 2.13
C LYS A 82 7.82 13.45 3.63
N PRO A 83 6.85 12.98 4.43
CA PRO A 83 6.95 13.09 5.88
C PRO A 83 8.18 12.31 6.35
N THR A 84 8.87 12.83 7.35
CA THR A 84 9.92 12.09 8.04
C THR A 84 9.31 10.82 8.62
N VAL A 85 9.91 9.68 8.32
CA VAL A 85 9.46 8.40 8.89
C VAL A 85 9.89 8.39 10.34
N ASN A 86 8.93 8.43 11.26
CA ASN A 86 9.20 8.20 12.68
C ASN A 86 9.45 6.71 12.90
N TYR A 87 10.53 6.39 13.59
CA TYR A 87 10.87 5.02 13.99
C TYR A 87 10.88 4.91 15.51
N LEU A 88 10.59 3.72 16.00
CA LEU A 88 10.66 3.42 17.42
C LEU A 88 12.14 3.27 17.82
N THR A 89 12.52 3.88 18.93
CA THR A 89 13.85 3.62 19.55
C THR A 89 13.89 2.23 20.13
N ALA A 90 15.10 1.67 20.33
CA ALA A 90 15.25 0.36 20.94
C ALA A 90 14.58 0.28 22.32
N ASP A 91 14.65 1.33 23.12
CA ASP A 91 14.00 1.39 24.44
C ASP A 91 12.49 1.43 24.33
N ALA A 92 11.93 2.14 23.35
CA ALA A 92 10.49 2.13 23.08
C ALA A 92 10.01 0.73 22.65
N VAL A 93 10.78 0.01 21.84
CA VAL A 93 10.47 -1.37 21.46
C VAL A 93 10.47 -2.29 22.68
N LYS A 94 11.49 -2.19 23.54
CA LYS A 94 11.56 -2.98 24.80
C LYS A 94 10.33 -2.73 25.69
N LEU A 95 9.92 -1.47 25.84
CA LEU A 95 8.72 -1.14 26.61
C LEU A 95 7.45 -1.78 26.00
N ILE A 96 7.29 -1.71 24.67
CA ILE A 96 6.15 -2.32 23.99
C ILE A 96 6.13 -3.84 24.20
N LEU A 97 7.27 -4.51 24.08
CA LEU A 97 7.38 -5.95 24.26
C LEU A 97 7.17 -6.40 25.74
N ALA A 98 7.38 -5.50 26.69
CA ALA A 98 7.12 -5.76 28.11
C ALA A 98 5.67 -5.54 28.56
N MET A 99 4.81 -4.99 27.69
CA MET A 99 3.42 -4.69 28.04
C MET A 99 2.47 -5.87 28.10
N PRO A 100 2.59 -6.92 27.24
CA PRO A 100 1.68 -8.05 27.27
C PRO A 100 1.78 -8.81 28.61
N ASP A 101 0.63 -9.13 29.18
CA ASP A 101 0.55 -9.93 30.42
C ASP A 101 0.78 -11.43 30.11
N ILE A 102 2.01 -11.89 30.29
CA ILE A 102 2.43 -13.26 29.98
C ILE A 102 1.77 -14.33 30.88
N SER A 103 1.06 -13.95 31.93
CA SER A 103 0.28 -14.89 32.74
C SER A 103 -1.00 -15.36 32.03
N THR A 104 -1.36 -14.69 30.92
CA THR A 104 -2.56 -15.00 30.13
C THR A 104 -2.18 -15.54 28.76
N VAL A 105 -3.00 -16.46 28.23
CA VAL A 105 -2.85 -17.01 26.88
C VAL A 105 -2.85 -15.90 25.80
N TYR A 106 -3.68 -14.87 26.01
CA TYR A 106 -3.74 -13.74 25.09
C TYR A 106 -2.47 -12.90 25.14
N GLY A 107 -1.92 -12.65 26.33
CA GLY A 107 -0.69 -11.89 26.47
C GLY A 107 0.53 -12.64 25.89
N MET A 108 0.61 -13.95 26.09
CA MET A 108 1.64 -14.79 25.44
C MET A 108 1.55 -14.72 23.93
N ARG A 109 0.35 -14.86 23.39
CA ARG A 109 0.11 -14.70 21.93
C ARG A 109 0.54 -13.31 21.44
N ASP A 110 0.16 -12.26 22.14
CA ASP A 110 0.44 -10.88 21.74
C ASP A 110 1.96 -10.59 21.82
N LEU A 111 2.65 -11.10 22.83
CA LEU A 111 4.11 -11.03 22.91
C LEU A 111 4.76 -11.76 21.75
N ALA A 112 4.33 -12.99 21.43
CA ALA A 112 4.86 -13.76 20.33
C ALA A 112 4.67 -13.04 18.97
N LEU A 113 3.48 -12.46 18.74
CA LEU A 113 3.20 -11.69 17.52
C LEU A 113 4.05 -10.44 17.40
N LEU A 114 4.17 -9.63 18.48
CA LEU A 114 4.97 -8.42 18.48
C LEU A 114 6.46 -8.73 18.31
N SER A 115 6.97 -9.75 19.00
CA SER A 115 8.36 -10.20 18.91
C SER A 115 8.68 -10.70 17.50
N LEU A 116 7.78 -11.48 16.89
CA LEU A 116 7.97 -12.00 15.54
C LEU A 116 7.96 -10.87 14.49
N LEU A 117 7.09 -9.86 14.65
CA LEU A 117 7.08 -8.66 13.79
C LEU A 117 8.42 -7.91 13.90
N TYR A 118 8.94 -7.76 15.10
CA TYR A 118 10.21 -7.06 15.34
C TYR A 118 11.42 -7.85 14.79
N ASP A 119 11.48 -9.15 15.07
CA ASP A 119 12.61 -10.00 14.67
C ASP A 119 12.72 -10.17 13.14
N THR A 120 11.59 -10.30 12.46
CA THR A 120 11.55 -10.61 11.02
C THR A 120 11.27 -9.43 10.10
N GLY A 121 10.80 -8.31 10.62
CA GLY A 121 10.28 -7.20 9.82
C GLY A 121 9.11 -7.61 8.92
N ALA A 122 8.35 -8.60 9.32
CA ALA A 122 7.20 -9.11 8.56
C ALA A 122 6.06 -8.08 8.50
N ARG A 123 5.26 -8.14 7.44
CA ARG A 123 4.02 -7.39 7.39
C ARG A 123 2.97 -8.05 8.27
N VAL A 124 2.09 -7.26 8.88
CA VAL A 124 0.98 -7.79 9.71
C VAL A 124 0.19 -8.86 8.96
N SER A 125 -0.11 -8.66 7.67
CA SER A 125 -0.81 -9.65 6.85
C SER A 125 -0.03 -10.96 6.65
N GLU A 126 1.30 -10.93 6.64
CA GLU A 126 2.14 -12.13 6.53
C GLU A 126 2.06 -12.97 7.81
N ILE A 127 2.01 -12.30 8.97
CA ILE A 127 1.88 -12.97 10.27
C ILE A 127 0.48 -13.55 10.49
N ILE A 128 -0.60 -12.83 10.13
CA ILE A 128 -1.98 -13.30 10.29
C ILE A 128 -2.23 -14.63 9.54
N TYR A 129 -1.60 -14.81 8.39
CA TYR A 129 -1.75 -16.03 7.59
C TYR A 129 -0.69 -17.10 7.87
N LEU A 130 0.20 -16.86 8.83
CA LEU A 130 1.26 -17.81 9.22
C LEU A 130 0.63 -19.09 9.80
N LYS A 131 1.17 -20.23 9.43
CA LYS A 131 0.74 -21.55 9.92
C LYS A 131 1.92 -22.24 10.60
N PRO A 132 1.68 -23.17 11.55
CA PRO A 132 2.76 -23.90 12.22
C PRO A 132 3.76 -24.58 11.27
N LYS A 133 3.29 -25.05 10.11
CA LYS A 133 4.17 -25.64 9.07
C LYS A 133 5.15 -24.67 8.41
N ASP A 134 4.92 -23.37 8.56
CA ASP A 134 5.76 -22.33 8.00
C ASP A 134 6.90 -21.93 8.96
N LEU A 135 6.88 -22.53 10.18
CA LEU A 135 7.89 -22.36 11.23
C LEU A 135 8.79 -23.60 11.26
N HIS A 136 10.09 -23.38 11.12
CA HIS A 136 11.10 -24.39 11.35
C HIS A 136 11.94 -23.97 12.56
N LEU A 137 11.68 -24.58 13.71
CA LEU A 137 12.27 -24.21 14.99
C LEU A 137 13.56 -24.97 15.33
N ALA A 138 13.88 -26.02 14.54
CA ALA A 138 15.20 -26.67 14.65
C ALA A 138 16.29 -25.77 14.06
N ALA A 139 17.53 -25.91 14.56
CA ALA A 139 18.66 -25.12 14.07
C ALA A 139 19.06 -25.52 12.63
N PRO A 140 19.19 -24.55 11.70
CA PRO A 140 18.93 -23.10 11.85
C PRO A 140 17.42 -22.78 11.84
N SER A 141 16.97 -22.03 12.86
CA SER A 141 15.56 -21.68 13.01
C SER A 141 15.17 -20.63 11.98
N VAL A 142 14.09 -20.89 11.23
CA VAL A 142 13.61 -19.99 10.17
C VAL A 142 12.09 -19.96 10.12
N VAL A 143 11.55 -18.83 9.69
CA VAL A 143 10.13 -18.69 9.33
C VAL A 143 9.98 -18.43 7.84
N SER A 144 9.03 -19.11 7.20
CA SER A 144 8.68 -18.92 5.79
C SER A 144 7.50 -17.97 5.68
N LEU A 145 7.74 -16.75 5.16
CA LEU A 145 6.73 -15.71 5.01
C LEU A 145 6.27 -15.59 3.56
N LEU A 146 4.95 -15.56 3.35
CA LEU A 146 4.36 -15.39 2.03
C LEU A 146 3.97 -13.94 1.80
N GLY A 147 4.73 -13.23 0.97
CA GLY A 147 4.53 -11.82 0.68
C GLY A 147 3.60 -11.54 -0.50
N LYS A 148 3.51 -10.25 -0.86
CA LYS A 148 2.72 -9.77 -2.00
C LYS A 148 3.17 -10.45 -3.30
N GLY A 149 2.19 -10.91 -4.09
CA GLY A 149 2.44 -11.60 -5.36
C GLY A 149 2.88 -13.05 -5.18
N ARG A 150 2.56 -13.69 -4.04
CA ARG A 150 2.91 -15.08 -3.70
C ARG A 150 4.42 -15.36 -3.66
N LYS A 151 5.23 -14.32 -3.44
CA LYS A 151 6.67 -14.50 -3.26
C LYS A 151 6.93 -14.92 -1.82
N SER A 152 7.50 -16.09 -1.64
CA SER A 152 7.96 -16.56 -0.32
C SER A 152 9.36 -16.05 -0.04
N ARG A 153 9.63 -15.75 1.23
CA ARG A 153 10.97 -15.50 1.75
C ARG A 153 11.14 -16.23 3.07
N GLN A 154 12.35 -16.66 3.33
CA GLN A 154 12.73 -17.21 4.62
C GLN A 154 13.46 -16.15 5.43
N CYS A 155 13.06 -15.99 6.69
CA CYS A 155 13.71 -15.10 7.65
C CYS A 155 14.29 -15.97 8.77
N PRO A 156 15.56 -15.81 9.11
CA PRO A 156 16.13 -16.47 10.28
C PRO A 156 15.45 -15.92 11.53
N LEU A 157 15.26 -16.78 12.53
CA LEU A 157 14.75 -16.40 13.83
C LEU A 157 15.89 -16.30 14.84
N SER A 158 15.82 -15.30 15.72
CA SER A 158 16.72 -15.22 16.87
C SER A 158 16.50 -16.39 17.83
N LEU A 159 17.49 -16.69 18.68
CA LEU A 159 17.35 -17.72 19.69
C LEU A 159 16.23 -17.40 20.68
N GLU A 160 16.12 -16.13 21.06
CA GLU A 160 15.06 -15.62 21.96
C GLU A 160 13.67 -15.84 21.36
N MET A 161 13.50 -15.49 20.06
CA MET A 161 12.24 -15.72 19.35
C MET A 161 11.92 -17.21 19.22
N THR A 162 12.91 -18.04 18.93
CA THR A 162 12.73 -19.49 18.82
C THR A 162 12.26 -20.11 20.14
N ASN A 163 12.86 -19.70 21.25
CA ASN A 163 12.46 -20.16 22.60
C ASN A 163 11.03 -19.73 22.92
N LEU A 164 10.67 -18.46 22.66
CA LEU A 164 9.32 -17.94 22.88
C LEU A 164 8.24 -18.70 22.07
N LEU A 165 8.58 -19.18 20.88
CA LEU A 165 7.64 -19.96 20.06
C LEU A 165 7.53 -21.43 20.46
N MET A 166 8.43 -21.93 21.31
CA MET A 166 8.41 -23.29 21.85
C MET A 166 7.62 -23.42 23.18
N GLU A 167 7.38 -22.30 23.86
CA GLU A 167 6.54 -22.19 25.06
C GLU A 167 5.05 -22.22 24.70
#